data_9d39217a2df4a8cd3b5c0114e2b04891
#
_entry.id   9d39217a2df4a8cd3b5c0114e2b04891
#
_cell.length_a   1.000
_cell.length_b   1.000
_cell.length_c   1.000
_cell.angle_alpha   90.00
_cell.angle_beta   90.00
_cell.angle_gamma   90.00
#
_symmetry.space_group_name_H-M   'P 1'
#
loop_
_entity.id
_entity.type
_entity.pdbx_description
1 polymer ?
#
loop_
_entity_poly.entity_id
_entity_poly.type
_entity_poly.pdbx_seq_one_letter_code
_entity_poly.pdbx_strand_id
1 'polypeptide(L)'
;MSPRIEETRDIAACRALRREVFIEEQGVSEADEVDDQDEAAIHLLLTEDGRALGTARILIGAGYVKLGRVCVLTYARSKGHGAALIRAAVARA
;
A
#
# COMPACT_ATOMS: atom_id res chain seq x y z
N MET A 1 -0.48 19.59 7.51
CA MET A 1 -0.59 18.55 8.52
C MET A 1 0.29 17.37 8.15
N SER A 2 0.77 16.65 9.15
CA SER A 2 1.64 15.51 8.91
C SER A 2 0.87 14.33 8.33
N PRO A 3 1.48 13.56 7.41
CA PRO A 3 0.85 12.34 6.95
C PRO A 3 0.74 11.32 8.08
N ARG A 4 -0.27 10.46 7.96
CA ARG A 4 -0.52 9.40 8.92
C ARG A 4 -0.48 8.06 8.21
N ILE A 5 0.09 7.06 8.86
CA ILE A 5 0.09 5.70 8.35
C ILE A 5 -0.61 4.84 9.38
N GLU A 6 -1.68 4.19 8.97
CA GLU A 6 -2.47 3.34 9.85
C GLU A 6 -2.80 2.02 9.19
N GLU A 7 -2.93 0.98 10.00
CA GLU A 7 -3.47 -0.28 9.55
C GLU A 7 -4.94 -0.07 9.22
N THR A 8 -5.38 -0.61 8.09
CA THR A 8 -6.74 -0.40 7.62
C THR A 8 -7.37 -1.71 7.15
N ARG A 9 -8.70 -1.77 7.22
CA ARG A 9 -9.48 -2.83 6.60
C ARG A 9 -10.20 -2.35 5.35
N ASP A 10 -9.95 -1.10 4.96
CA ASP A 10 -10.53 -0.52 3.75
C ASP A 10 -9.73 -0.99 2.53
N ILE A 11 -9.95 -2.24 2.16
CA ILE A 11 -9.25 -2.86 1.04
C ILE A 11 -9.59 -2.13 -0.27
N ALA A 12 -10.81 -1.61 -0.39
CA ALA A 12 -11.21 -0.89 -1.59
C ALA A 12 -10.36 0.36 -1.81
N ALA A 13 -10.05 1.12 -0.74
CA ALA A 13 -9.17 2.28 -0.85
C ALA A 13 -7.76 1.88 -1.26
N CYS A 14 -7.24 0.80 -0.69
CA CYS A 14 -5.91 0.29 -1.05
C CYS A 14 -5.87 -0.18 -2.51
N ARG A 15 -6.89 -0.89 -2.96
CA ARG A 15 -6.98 -1.35 -4.35
C ARG A 15 -7.09 -0.19 -5.33
N ALA A 16 -7.81 0.87 -4.97
CA ALA A 16 -7.91 2.04 -5.83
C ALA A 16 -6.55 2.71 -6.04
N LEU A 17 -5.75 2.82 -4.98
CA LEU A 17 -4.39 3.35 -5.08
C LEU A 17 -3.50 2.46 -5.93
N ARG A 18 -3.55 1.15 -5.72
CA ARG A 18 -2.76 0.20 -6.48
C ARG A 18 -3.14 0.19 -7.95
N ARG A 19 -4.43 0.30 -8.24
CA ARG A 19 -4.91 0.39 -9.61
C ARG A 19 -4.33 1.59 -10.33
N GLU A 20 -4.39 2.76 -9.69
CA GLU A 20 -3.86 3.97 -10.30
C GLU A 20 -2.36 3.88 -10.56
N VAL A 21 -1.59 3.34 -9.62
CA VAL A 21 -0.14 3.29 -9.73
C VAL A 21 0.32 2.12 -10.61
N PHE A 22 -0.14 0.92 -10.32
CA PHE A 22 0.41 -0.26 -11.00
C PHE A 22 -0.22 -0.52 -12.35
N ILE A 23 -1.53 -0.35 -12.47
CA ILE A 23 -2.24 -0.64 -13.73
C ILE A 23 -2.21 0.58 -14.65
N GLU A 24 -2.69 1.72 -14.19
CA GLU A 24 -2.86 2.89 -15.05
C GLU A 24 -1.54 3.60 -15.35
N GLU A 25 -0.64 3.70 -14.37
CA GLU A 25 0.64 4.37 -14.57
C GLU A 25 1.72 3.42 -15.11
N GLN A 26 1.88 2.25 -14.49
CA GLN A 26 3.00 1.34 -14.82
C GLN A 26 2.65 0.26 -15.82
N GLY A 27 1.38 0.11 -16.17
CA GLY A 27 0.97 -0.84 -17.18
C GLY A 27 0.97 -2.30 -16.73
N VAL A 28 1.00 -2.56 -15.43
CA VAL A 28 0.86 -3.93 -14.91
C VAL A 28 -0.55 -4.41 -15.24
N SER A 29 -0.67 -5.66 -15.71
CA SER A 29 -1.98 -6.19 -16.05
C SER A 29 -2.83 -6.35 -14.79
N GLU A 30 -4.14 -6.21 -14.94
CA GLU A 30 -5.06 -6.40 -13.83
C GLU A 30 -4.95 -7.81 -13.24
N ALA A 31 -4.74 -8.81 -14.08
CA ALA A 31 -4.56 -10.18 -13.64
C ALA A 31 -3.30 -10.36 -12.75
N ASP A 32 -2.24 -9.58 -13.03
CA ASP A 32 -1.01 -9.65 -12.25
C ASP A 32 -1.10 -8.85 -10.95
N GLU A 33 -1.90 -7.80 -10.90
CA GLU A 33 -2.02 -6.97 -9.70
C GLU A 33 -3.05 -7.53 -8.72
N VAL A 34 -4.21 -7.94 -9.21
CA VAL A 34 -5.29 -8.46 -8.37
C VAL A 34 -5.04 -9.93 -8.07
N ASP A 35 -4.97 -10.27 -6.80
CA ASP A 35 -4.86 -11.65 -6.35
C ASP A 35 -5.86 -11.91 -5.21
N ASP A 36 -5.91 -13.14 -4.73
CA ASP A 36 -6.85 -13.53 -3.68
C ASP A 36 -6.26 -13.41 -2.28
N GLN A 37 -5.13 -12.74 -2.12
CA GLN A 37 -4.41 -12.64 -0.85
C GLN A 37 -4.80 -11.41 -0.03
N ASP A 38 -5.53 -10.47 -0.62
CA ASP A 38 -5.84 -9.20 0.05
C ASP A 38 -6.63 -9.39 1.35
N GLU A 39 -7.56 -10.31 1.40
CA GLU A 39 -8.38 -10.47 2.59
C GLU A 39 -7.59 -11.00 3.79
N ALA A 40 -6.58 -11.81 3.55
CA ALA A 40 -5.73 -12.36 4.60
C ALA A 40 -4.55 -11.45 4.94
N ALA A 41 -4.31 -10.42 4.15
CA ALA A 41 -3.17 -9.53 4.32
C ALA A 41 -3.46 -8.42 5.32
N ILE A 42 -2.37 -7.85 5.85
CA ILE A 42 -2.43 -6.61 6.62
C ILE A 42 -2.19 -5.48 5.63
N HIS A 43 -3.07 -4.46 5.66
CA HIS A 43 -2.95 -3.30 4.78
C HIS A 43 -2.65 -2.06 5.58
N LEU A 44 -1.70 -1.27 5.10
CA LEU A 44 -1.40 0.05 5.65
C LEU A 44 -1.87 1.10 4.67
N LEU A 45 -2.40 2.18 5.20
CA LEU A 45 -2.87 3.30 4.39
C LEU A 45 -2.20 4.58 4.87
N LEU A 46 -1.57 5.29 3.95
CA LEU A 46 -0.98 6.60 4.22
C LEU A 46 -1.97 7.66 3.77
N THR A 47 -2.36 8.52 4.70
CA THR A 47 -3.27 9.63 4.41
C THR A 47 -2.65 10.94 4.85
N GLU A 48 -3.03 12.01 4.15
CA GLU A 48 -2.66 13.37 4.52
C GLU A 48 -3.86 14.26 4.23
N ASP A 49 -4.30 15.01 5.24
CA ASP A 49 -5.49 15.87 5.13
C ASP A 49 -6.72 15.14 4.61
N GLY A 50 -6.89 13.90 5.05
CA GLY A 50 -8.04 13.07 4.67
C GLY A 50 -7.92 12.42 3.30
N ARG A 51 -6.81 12.60 2.59
CA ARG A 51 -6.60 12.00 1.27
C ARG A 51 -5.72 10.77 1.38
N ALA A 52 -6.14 9.69 0.74
CA ALA A 52 -5.33 8.49 0.63
C ALA A 52 -4.24 8.71 -0.43
N LEU A 53 -2.98 8.61 -0.04
CA LEU A 53 -1.84 8.90 -0.91
C LEU A 53 -0.98 7.68 -1.20
N GLY A 54 -1.01 6.68 -0.35
CA GLY A 54 -0.18 5.51 -0.53
C GLY A 54 -0.65 4.33 0.30
N THR A 55 -0.13 3.15 -0.02
CA THR A 55 -0.50 1.92 0.67
C THR A 55 0.66 0.93 0.64
N ALA A 56 0.61 -0.05 1.54
CA ALA A 56 1.53 -1.19 1.55
C ALA A 56 0.76 -2.42 2.02
N ARG A 57 1.18 -3.59 1.57
CA ARG A 57 0.56 -4.86 1.95
C ARG A 57 1.58 -5.76 2.64
N ILE A 58 1.17 -6.38 3.73
CA ILE A 58 2.00 -7.31 4.50
C ILE A 58 1.34 -8.68 4.45
N LEU A 59 2.04 -9.67 3.92
CA LEU A 59 1.61 -11.06 3.92
C LEU A 59 2.41 -11.82 4.96
N ILE A 60 1.73 -12.50 5.88
CA ILE A 60 2.37 -13.29 6.92
C ILE A 60 2.09 -14.75 6.65
N GLY A 61 3.14 -15.52 6.46
CA GLY A 61 3.07 -16.96 6.27
C GLY A 61 3.83 -17.71 7.36
N ALA A 62 3.86 -19.02 7.25
CA ALA A 62 4.62 -19.85 8.18
C ALA A 62 6.12 -19.63 7.96
N GLY A 63 6.75 -18.98 8.92
CA GLY A 63 8.20 -18.75 8.86
C GLY A 63 8.65 -17.61 7.96
N TYR A 64 7.74 -16.77 7.44
CA TYR A 64 8.13 -15.64 6.63
C TYR A 64 7.12 -14.48 6.72
N VAL A 65 7.63 -13.29 6.39
CA VAL A 65 6.81 -12.09 6.22
C VAL A 65 7.19 -11.48 4.88
N LYS A 66 6.21 -11.17 4.06
CA LYS A 66 6.46 -10.59 2.74
C LYS A 66 5.80 -9.21 2.65
N LEU A 67 6.61 -8.20 2.39
CA LEU A 67 6.13 -6.83 2.16
C LEU A 67 5.98 -6.64 0.64
N GLY A 68 4.87 -6.05 0.24
CA GLY A 68 4.64 -5.81 -1.17
C GLY A 68 3.54 -4.79 -1.42
N ARG A 69 3.25 -4.58 -2.69
CA ARG A 69 2.24 -3.63 -3.12
C ARG A 69 2.43 -2.25 -2.51
N VAL A 70 3.69 -1.84 -2.29
CA VAL A 70 4.01 -0.49 -1.79
C VAL A 70 3.85 0.48 -2.95
N CYS A 71 2.99 1.46 -2.79
CA CYS A 71 2.80 2.47 -3.83
C CYS A 71 2.41 3.81 -3.23
N VAL A 72 2.77 4.87 -3.94
CA VAL A 72 2.44 6.25 -3.60
C VAL A 72 2.01 6.94 -4.88
N LEU A 73 0.95 7.73 -4.81
CA LEU A 73 0.47 8.49 -5.97
C LEU A 73 1.56 9.42 -6.50
N THR A 74 1.60 9.58 -7.83
CA THR A 74 2.66 10.32 -8.51
C THR A 74 2.89 11.72 -7.91
N TYR A 75 1.81 12.47 -7.69
CA TYR A 75 1.95 13.85 -7.20
C TYR A 75 2.41 13.93 -5.73
N ALA A 76 2.38 12.82 -5.01
CA ALA A 76 2.77 12.77 -3.61
C ALA A 76 4.16 12.14 -3.40
N ARG A 77 4.87 11.81 -4.48
CA ARG A 77 6.21 11.22 -4.41
C ARG A 77 7.26 12.27 -4.06
N SER A 78 8.47 11.79 -3.80
CA SER A 78 9.63 12.62 -3.43
C SER A 78 9.49 13.32 -2.08
N LYS A 79 8.61 12.81 -1.21
CA LYS A 79 8.42 13.31 0.14
C LYS A 79 8.75 12.25 1.20
N GLY A 80 9.35 11.13 0.80
CA GLY A 80 9.71 10.07 1.71
C GLY A 80 8.56 9.16 2.11
N HIS A 81 7.41 9.24 1.47
CA HIS A 81 6.23 8.44 1.84
C HIS A 81 6.44 6.95 1.62
N GLY A 82 7.08 6.56 0.51
CA GLY A 82 7.36 5.15 0.25
C GLY A 82 8.25 4.54 1.31
N ALA A 83 9.31 5.25 1.69
CA ALA A 83 10.21 4.80 2.76
C ALA A 83 9.49 4.73 4.09
N ALA A 84 8.61 5.71 4.39
CA ALA A 84 7.82 5.71 5.61
C ALA A 84 6.87 4.52 5.67
N LEU A 85 6.24 4.16 4.56
CA LEU A 85 5.38 2.98 4.46
C LEU A 85 6.16 1.70 4.73
N ILE A 86 7.35 1.58 4.15
CA ILE A 86 8.20 0.41 4.36
C ILE A 86 8.61 0.30 5.82
N ARG A 87 9.03 1.41 6.44
CA ARG A 87 9.39 1.41 7.87
C ARG A 87 8.20 1.02 8.75
N ALA A 88 7.02 1.54 8.45
CA ALA A 88 5.81 1.21 9.20
C ALA A 88 5.45 -0.26 9.03
N ALA A 89 5.60 -0.81 7.83
CA ALA A 89 5.32 -2.21 7.56
C ALA A 89 6.29 -3.13 8.31
N VAL A 90 7.57 -2.80 8.35
CA VAL A 90 8.57 -3.55 9.10
C VAL A 90 8.25 -3.53 10.60
N ALA A 91 7.87 -2.37 11.12
CA ALA A 91 7.52 -2.24 12.53
C ALA A 91 6.27 -3.03 12.88
N ARG A 92 5.30 -3.16 11.94
CA ARG A 92 4.06 -3.88 12.17
C ARG A 92 4.23 -5.40 12.04
N ALA A 93 5.15 -5.82 11.22
CA ALA A 93 5.34 -7.24 10.89
C ALA A 93 5.83 -8.10 12.08
#